data_b2e94726f71d9a8c90744eaffff7dfb0
#
_entry.id   b2e94726f71d9a8c90744eaffff7dfb0
#
_cell.length_a   1.000
_cell.length_b   1.000
_cell.length_c   1.000
_cell.angle_alpha   90.00
_cell.angle_beta   90.00
_cell.angle_gamma   90.00
#
_symmetry.space_group_name_H-M   'P 1'
#
loop_
_entity.id
_entity.type
_entity.pdbx_description
1 polymer ?
#
loop_
_entity_poly.entity_id
_entity_poly.type
_entity_poly.pdbx_seq_one_letter_code
_entity_poly.pdbx_strand_id
1 'polypeptide(L)'
;MRNQRAVIAALSLAAAGAVLASVTLFGSTADDEGAPHVTVVPPTRTRAASPASPTRSGWQVVDDTEAGLSYEVPPNWALAPDTETLESSSGTVLTHLADFGTYLCQGAEYGRAFTGSGRVDGDPAEVATEVAAAIAADQYSDGTQTAAVTLSRPTPVVRDGARGTVIRADAEVKAGEVADSCASTRGVVTVVALATPVGTAVMVVGADTDDRGPTVPIADAGELRGITDSVRPRG
;
A
#
# COMPACT_ATOMS: atom_id res chain seq x y z
N MET A 1 13.43 11.55 0.28
CA MET A 1 12.03 11.46 -0.16
C MET A 1 11.24 12.58 0.48
N ARG A 2 10.69 13.48 -0.28
CA ARG A 2 9.70 14.42 0.24
C ARG A 2 8.39 13.65 0.29
N ASN A 3 7.96 13.24 1.49
CA ASN A 3 6.63 12.70 1.66
C ASN A 3 5.63 13.82 1.38
N GLN A 4 5.25 14.00 0.11
CA GLN A 4 4.05 14.74 -0.23
C GLN A 4 2.86 13.88 0.18
N ARG A 5 2.73 13.68 1.50
CA ARG A 5 1.50 13.16 2.07
C ARG A 5 0.49 14.28 1.92
N ALA A 6 -0.29 14.21 0.84
CA ALA A 6 -1.48 15.04 0.73
C ALA A 6 -2.42 14.59 1.86
N VAL A 7 -2.37 15.30 2.98
CA VAL A 7 -3.43 15.24 3.98
C VAL A 7 -4.65 15.85 3.28
N ILE A 8 -5.41 15.02 2.58
CA ILE A 8 -6.73 15.39 2.10
C ILE A 8 -7.61 15.39 3.36
N ALA A 9 -7.65 16.55 4.02
CA ALA A 9 -8.71 16.84 4.96
C ALA A 9 -10.02 16.81 4.15
N ALA A 10 -10.71 15.67 4.18
CA ALA A 10 -12.02 15.52 3.60
C ALA A 10 -12.97 16.43 4.37
N LEU A 11 -13.18 17.64 3.85
CA LEU A 11 -14.32 18.49 4.23
C LEU A 11 -15.58 17.78 3.73
N SER A 12 -16.15 16.94 4.60
CA SER A 12 -17.47 16.33 4.40
C SER A 12 -18.51 17.44 4.45
N LEU A 13 -18.88 17.99 3.30
CA LEU A 13 -20.11 18.76 3.17
C LEU A 13 -21.28 17.75 3.29
N ALA A 14 -21.89 17.70 4.46
CA ALA A 14 -23.15 17.01 4.67
C ALA A 14 -24.26 17.73 3.89
N ALA A 15 -24.58 17.25 2.69
CA ALA A 15 -25.79 17.61 1.99
C ALA A 15 -26.94 16.81 2.62
N ALA A 16 -27.74 17.46 3.46
CA ALA A 16 -28.99 16.94 3.98
C ALA A 16 -30.01 16.87 2.84
N GLY A 17 -30.16 15.69 2.25
CA GLY A 17 -31.22 15.37 1.31
C GLY A 17 -32.40 14.74 2.05
N ALA A 18 -33.48 15.51 2.26
CA ALA A 18 -34.76 15.01 2.78
C ALA A 18 -35.42 14.12 1.73
N VAL A 19 -35.51 12.81 2.01
CA VAL A 19 -36.34 11.89 1.23
C VAL A 19 -37.68 11.76 1.91
N LEU A 20 -38.73 12.33 1.27
CA LEU A 20 -40.13 12.13 1.65
C LEU A 20 -40.54 10.70 1.27
N ALA A 21 -40.75 9.85 2.24
CA ALA A 21 -41.30 8.52 2.07
C ALA A 21 -42.83 8.65 1.96
N SER A 22 -43.38 8.40 0.77
CA SER A 22 -44.82 8.25 0.56
C SER A 22 -45.28 6.85 0.95
N VAL A 23 -46.01 6.73 2.04
CA VAL A 23 -46.67 5.48 2.46
C VAL A 23 -48.00 5.35 1.69
N THR A 24 -48.08 4.39 0.81
CA THR A 24 -49.37 3.94 0.25
C THR A 24 -49.81 2.70 1.00
N LEU A 25 -50.85 2.88 1.81
CA LEU A 25 -51.63 1.81 2.41
C LEU A 25 -52.52 1.15 1.34
N PHE A 26 -52.23 -0.11 1.00
CA PHE A 26 -53.24 -0.99 0.40
C PHE A 26 -53.54 -2.11 1.36
N GLY A 27 -54.76 -2.09 1.87
CA GLY A 27 -55.35 -3.22 2.58
C GLY A 27 -55.70 -4.33 1.58
N SER A 28 -55.45 -5.58 1.95
CA SER A 28 -56.10 -6.74 1.34
C SER A 28 -56.18 -7.86 2.37
N THR A 29 -57.37 -8.30 2.50
CA THR A 29 -58.04 -9.38 3.18
C THR A 29 -57.24 -10.67 3.31
N ALA A 30 -57.48 -11.30 4.47
CA ALA A 30 -57.06 -12.62 4.86
C ALA A 30 -57.52 -13.72 3.90
N ASP A 31 -56.61 -14.65 3.60
CA ASP A 31 -56.90 -16.06 3.38
C ASP A 31 -55.78 -16.89 4.00
N ASP A 32 -56.23 -17.76 4.91
CA ASP A 32 -55.49 -18.68 5.71
C ASP A 32 -55.14 -19.93 4.87
N GLU A 33 -53.88 -20.14 4.48
CA GLU A 33 -53.41 -21.46 4.03
C GLU A 33 -51.90 -21.61 4.21
N GLY A 34 -51.54 -22.55 5.11
CA GLY A 34 -50.28 -23.33 5.03
C GLY A 34 -48.97 -22.53 5.22
N ALA A 35 -48.60 -22.29 6.47
CA ALA A 35 -47.26 -21.78 6.75
C ALA A 35 -46.16 -22.75 6.30
N PRO A 36 -45.25 -22.37 5.36
CA PRO A 36 -44.08 -23.17 5.11
C PRO A 36 -43.13 -23.07 6.30
N HIS A 37 -42.77 -24.23 6.84
CA HIS A 37 -41.72 -24.33 7.86
C HIS A 37 -40.40 -23.81 7.27
N VAL A 38 -40.09 -22.57 7.57
CA VAL A 38 -38.76 -21.98 7.28
C VAL A 38 -37.78 -22.59 8.27
N THR A 39 -36.99 -23.56 7.79
CA THR A 39 -35.85 -24.05 8.54
C THR A 39 -34.81 -22.93 8.58
N VAL A 40 -34.75 -22.22 9.70
CA VAL A 40 -33.71 -21.21 9.94
C VAL A 40 -32.38 -21.94 10.08
N VAL A 41 -31.62 -22.00 9.01
CA VAL A 41 -30.21 -22.42 9.06
C VAL A 41 -29.46 -21.36 9.87
N PRO A 42 -28.88 -21.69 11.03
CA PRO A 42 -28.13 -20.70 11.80
C PRO A 42 -26.97 -20.20 10.93
N PRO A 43 -26.68 -18.87 10.93
CA PRO A 43 -25.57 -18.33 10.17
C PRO A 43 -24.29 -19.02 10.62
N THR A 44 -23.61 -19.68 9.69
CA THR A 44 -22.28 -20.23 9.91
C THR A 44 -21.40 -19.05 10.32
N ARG A 45 -20.98 -19.02 11.59
CA ARG A 45 -20.01 -18.02 12.05
C ARG A 45 -18.74 -18.22 11.26
N THR A 46 -18.50 -17.35 10.28
CA THR A 46 -17.20 -17.22 9.65
C THR A 46 -16.21 -16.93 10.76
N ARG A 47 -15.35 -17.89 11.06
CA ARG A 47 -14.29 -17.73 12.07
C ARG A 47 -13.39 -16.62 11.55
N ALA A 48 -13.35 -15.48 12.25
CA ALA A 48 -12.39 -14.43 11.96
C ALA A 48 -11.00 -15.07 11.91
N ALA A 49 -10.27 -14.86 10.81
CA ALA A 49 -8.90 -15.35 10.68
C ALA A 49 -8.09 -14.74 11.84
N SER A 50 -7.37 -15.57 12.56
CA SER A 50 -6.44 -15.08 13.59
C SER A 50 -5.38 -14.22 12.90
N PRO A 51 -4.96 -13.10 13.52
CA PRO A 51 -3.89 -12.29 12.97
C PRO A 51 -2.65 -13.16 12.74
N ALA A 52 -1.99 -12.96 11.61
CA ALA A 52 -0.77 -13.69 11.27
C ALA A 52 0.31 -13.38 12.34
N SER A 53 0.99 -14.41 12.84
CA SER A 53 2.14 -14.21 13.70
C SER A 53 3.38 -13.97 12.84
N PRO A 54 4.30 -13.07 13.25
CA PRO A 54 5.51 -12.81 12.49
C PRO A 54 6.37 -14.07 12.37
N THR A 55 6.93 -14.30 11.19
CA THR A 55 7.87 -15.40 10.94
C THR A 55 9.27 -15.04 11.44
N ARG A 56 9.58 -13.75 11.53
CA ARG A 56 10.83 -13.22 12.04
C ARG A 56 10.64 -12.67 13.44
N SER A 57 11.49 -13.12 14.38
CA SER A 57 11.43 -12.65 15.76
C SER A 57 11.61 -11.14 15.85
N GLY A 58 10.66 -10.47 16.52
CA GLY A 58 10.66 -9.02 16.75
C GLY A 58 10.17 -8.18 15.58
N TRP A 59 9.87 -8.76 14.41
CA TRP A 59 9.29 -8.01 13.31
C TRP A 59 7.79 -7.75 13.55
N GLN A 60 7.27 -6.70 12.95
CA GLN A 60 5.87 -6.29 13.01
C GLN A 60 5.15 -6.79 11.77
N VAL A 61 3.95 -7.37 11.94
CA VAL A 61 3.12 -7.80 10.81
C VAL A 61 2.27 -6.62 10.35
N VAL A 62 2.34 -6.31 9.08
CA VAL A 62 1.42 -5.44 8.37
C VAL A 62 0.42 -6.32 7.64
N ASP A 63 -0.86 -6.12 7.91
CA ASP A 63 -1.92 -7.01 7.50
C ASP A 63 -3.01 -6.28 6.74
N ASP A 64 -2.88 -6.25 5.40
CA ASP A 64 -3.83 -5.59 4.51
C ASP A 64 -4.87 -6.59 3.98
N THR A 65 -6.01 -6.61 4.65
CA THR A 65 -7.13 -7.49 4.27
C THR A 65 -7.83 -7.05 2.99
N GLU A 66 -7.78 -5.75 2.65
CA GLU A 66 -8.43 -5.21 1.45
C GLU A 66 -7.61 -5.51 0.20
N ALA A 67 -6.28 -5.38 0.29
CA ALA A 67 -5.39 -5.82 -0.78
C ALA A 67 -5.29 -7.35 -0.86
N GLY A 68 -5.56 -8.07 0.24
CA GLY A 68 -5.46 -9.52 0.30
C GLY A 68 -4.03 -10.03 0.47
N LEU A 69 -3.19 -9.28 1.17
CA LEU A 69 -1.80 -9.67 1.47
C LEU A 69 -1.39 -9.29 2.90
N SER A 70 -0.29 -9.87 3.35
CA SER A 70 0.42 -9.46 4.55
C SER A 70 1.92 -9.47 4.30
N TYR A 71 2.66 -8.66 5.07
CA TYR A 71 4.12 -8.62 5.06
C TYR A 71 4.65 -8.20 6.42
N GLU A 72 5.97 -8.27 6.60
CA GLU A 72 6.60 -7.95 7.87
C GLU A 72 7.60 -6.80 7.69
N VAL A 73 7.64 -5.90 8.68
CA VAL A 73 8.62 -4.82 8.76
C VAL A 73 9.44 -4.93 10.05
N PRO A 74 10.72 -4.49 10.06
CA PRO A 74 11.54 -4.49 11.27
C PRO A 74 10.92 -3.64 12.39
N PRO A 75 11.30 -3.88 13.66
CA PRO A 75 10.71 -3.19 14.81
C PRO A 75 11.05 -1.69 14.88
N ASN A 76 12.06 -1.23 14.15
CA ASN A 76 12.46 0.17 14.03
C ASN A 76 11.75 0.94 12.92
N TRP A 77 10.82 0.30 12.23
CA TRP A 77 9.91 0.95 11.30
C TRP A 77 8.64 1.39 12.03
N ALA A 78 8.21 2.62 11.80
CA ALA A 78 7.01 3.17 12.39
C ALA A 78 5.79 2.87 11.51
N LEU A 79 4.80 2.17 12.04
CA LEU A 79 3.53 1.97 11.34
C LEU A 79 2.76 3.30 11.32
N ALA A 80 2.33 3.71 10.14
CA ALA A 80 1.49 4.89 9.98
C ALA A 80 0.03 4.58 10.40
N PRO A 81 -0.76 5.60 10.77
CA PRO A 81 -2.18 5.44 10.98
C PRO A 81 -2.89 4.89 9.72
N ASP A 82 -3.92 4.06 9.89
CA ASP A 82 -4.69 3.45 8.79
C ASP A 82 -5.36 4.48 7.86
N THR A 83 -5.46 5.74 8.30
CA THR A 83 -6.01 6.84 7.51
C THR A 83 -5.00 7.48 6.56
N GLU A 84 -3.72 7.14 6.70
CA GLU A 84 -2.68 7.66 5.82
C GLU A 84 -2.59 6.82 4.55
N THR A 85 -2.46 7.52 3.42
CA THR A 85 -2.34 6.90 2.11
C THR A 85 -1.23 7.57 1.31
N LEU A 86 -0.64 6.82 0.38
CA LEU A 86 0.26 7.33 -0.65
C LEU A 86 -0.38 7.05 -2.00
N GLU A 87 -0.66 8.11 -2.77
CA GLU A 87 -1.21 8.00 -4.12
C GLU A 87 -0.11 8.31 -5.13
N SER A 88 0.06 7.43 -6.12
CA SER A 88 1.00 7.64 -7.23
C SER A 88 0.35 8.41 -8.38
N SER A 89 1.17 8.97 -9.24
CA SER A 89 0.73 9.62 -10.49
C SER A 89 0.00 8.67 -11.45
N SER A 90 0.18 7.36 -11.30
CA SER A 90 -0.59 6.34 -12.03
C SER A 90 -1.96 6.03 -11.41
N GLY A 91 -2.33 6.68 -10.30
CA GLY A 91 -3.58 6.45 -9.59
C GLY A 91 -3.55 5.23 -8.65
N THR A 92 -2.40 4.60 -8.44
CA THR A 92 -2.26 3.55 -7.44
C THR A 92 -2.28 4.15 -6.05
N VAL A 93 -3.19 3.68 -5.20
CA VAL A 93 -3.31 4.08 -3.80
C VAL A 93 -2.71 2.98 -2.92
N LEU A 94 -1.74 3.36 -2.10
CA LEU A 94 -1.15 2.51 -1.08
C LEU A 94 -1.68 2.91 0.29
N THR A 95 -2.02 1.92 1.08
CA THR A 95 -2.45 2.01 2.48
C THR A 95 -1.48 1.21 3.36
N HIS A 96 -1.79 1.09 4.66
CA HIS A 96 -0.97 0.30 5.59
C HIS A 96 0.51 0.65 5.49
N LEU A 97 0.78 1.97 5.53
CA LEU A 97 2.13 2.49 5.35
C LEU A 97 3.00 2.21 6.59
N ALA A 98 4.28 2.04 6.36
CA ALA A 98 5.29 2.07 7.43
C ALA A 98 6.51 2.86 6.95
N ASP A 99 7.10 3.64 7.85
CA ASP A 99 8.21 4.54 7.55
C ASP A 99 9.44 4.21 8.36
N PHE A 100 10.59 4.43 7.76
CA PHE A 100 11.88 4.31 8.41
C PHE A 100 12.70 5.59 8.26
N GLY A 101 13.37 5.97 9.36
CA GLY A 101 14.36 7.04 9.33
C GLY A 101 13.75 8.41 9.02
N THR A 102 12.63 8.75 9.65
CA THR A 102 12.01 10.08 9.51
C THR A 102 12.89 11.16 10.14
N TYR A 103 12.96 12.32 9.49
CA TYR A 103 13.73 13.48 9.96
C TYR A 103 13.10 14.79 9.49
N LEU A 104 13.38 15.87 10.25
CA LEU A 104 12.97 17.22 9.89
C LEU A 104 14.12 17.91 9.16
N CYS A 105 13.85 18.49 8.00
CA CYS A 105 14.77 19.34 7.27
C CYS A 105 14.03 20.54 6.71
N GLN A 106 14.52 21.74 7.01
CA GLN A 106 13.91 23.02 6.60
C GLN A 106 12.42 23.16 6.95
N GLY A 107 11.99 22.53 8.06
CA GLY A 107 10.61 22.57 8.54
C GLY A 107 9.65 21.58 7.86
N ALA A 108 10.14 20.75 6.94
CA ALA A 108 9.39 19.66 6.35
C ALA A 108 9.89 18.29 6.86
N GLU A 109 9.00 17.32 6.92
CA GLU A 109 9.32 15.95 7.28
C GLU A 109 9.71 15.13 6.05
N TYR A 110 10.76 14.33 6.20
CA TYR A 110 11.30 13.43 5.21
C TYR A 110 11.47 12.04 5.82
N GLY A 111 11.48 10.98 5.00
CA GLY A 111 11.79 9.61 5.41
C GLY A 111 12.92 9.02 4.56
N ARG A 112 13.65 8.05 5.10
CA ARG A 112 14.69 7.30 4.39
C ARG A 112 14.17 6.09 3.66
N ALA A 113 13.06 5.52 4.14
CA ALA A 113 12.38 4.43 3.47
C ALA A 113 10.90 4.39 3.87
N PHE A 114 10.10 3.76 3.04
CA PHE A 114 8.69 3.50 3.32
C PHE A 114 8.26 2.15 2.76
N THR A 115 7.16 1.62 3.29
CA THR A 115 6.39 0.55 2.68
C THR A 115 4.93 0.94 2.57
N GLY A 116 4.22 0.24 1.70
CA GLY A 116 2.76 0.33 1.62
C GLY A 116 2.21 -0.80 0.79
N SER A 117 0.92 -1.05 0.92
CA SER A 117 0.22 -2.09 0.16
C SER A 117 -1.06 -1.57 -0.45
N GLY A 118 -1.54 -2.26 -1.46
CA GLY A 118 -2.77 -1.89 -2.16
C GLY A 118 -3.22 -2.96 -3.14
N ARG A 119 -4.32 -2.69 -3.82
CA ARG A 119 -4.85 -3.55 -4.87
C ARG A 119 -4.99 -2.79 -6.17
N VAL A 120 -4.58 -3.42 -7.26
CA VAL A 120 -4.64 -2.88 -8.62
C VAL A 120 -5.21 -3.95 -9.54
N ASP A 121 -6.05 -3.56 -10.50
CA ASP A 121 -6.54 -4.50 -11.51
C ASP A 121 -5.47 -4.72 -12.58
N GLY A 122 -5.32 -5.96 -13.05
CA GLY A 122 -4.40 -6.29 -14.13
C GLY A 122 -3.49 -7.49 -13.86
N ASP A 123 -2.63 -7.79 -14.82
CA ASP A 123 -1.62 -8.85 -14.70
C ASP A 123 -0.50 -8.44 -13.73
N PRO A 124 -0.04 -9.32 -12.83
CA PRO A 124 0.99 -8.98 -11.85
C PRO A 124 2.29 -8.40 -12.43
N ALA A 125 2.72 -8.82 -13.62
CA ALA A 125 3.95 -8.31 -14.21
C ALA A 125 3.77 -6.90 -14.79
N GLU A 126 2.64 -6.62 -15.41
CA GLU A 126 2.28 -5.30 -15.91
C GLU A 126 2.08 -4.33 -14.75
N VAL A 127 1.27 -4.70 -13.76
CA VAL A 127 1.00 -3.91 -12.57
C VAL A 127 2.30 -3.60 -11.80
N ALA A 128 3.15 -4.61 -11.54
CA ALA A 128 4.41 -4.38 -10.84
C ALA A 128 5.32 -3.40 -11.59
N THR A 129 5.34 -3.49 -12.92
CA THR A 129 6.17 -2.62 -13.79
C THR A 129 5.68 -1.18 -13.73
N GLU A 130 4.38 -0.96 -13.89
CA GLU A 130 3.76 0.36 -13.86
C GLU A 130 3.88 1.03 -12.49
N VAL A 131 3.53 0.30 -11.42
CA VAL A 131 3.61 0.81 -10.04
C VAL A 131 5.05 1.15 -9.66
N ALA A 132 6.03 0.28 -10.00
CA ALA A 132 7.42 0.55 -9.69
C ALA A 132 7.95 1.80 -10.41
N ALA A 133 7.59 1.98 -11.68
CA ALA A 133 8.00 3.14 -12.46
C ALA A 133 7.38 4.43 -11.91
N ALA A 134 6.07 4.44 -11.67
CA ALA A 134 5.35 5.61 -11.18
C ALA A 134 5.80 6.03 -9.78
N ILE A 135 5.83 5.09 -8.83
CA ILE A 135 6.27 5.41 -7.46
C ILE A 135 7.73 5.88 -7.43
N ALA A 136 8.63 5.25 -8.21
CA ALA A 136 10.02 5.68 -8.26
C ALA A 136 10.16 7.09 -8.86
N ALA A 137 9.43 7.40 -9.92
CA ALA A 137 9.41 8.73 -10.49
C ALA A 137 8.86 9.76 -9.50
N ASP A 138 7.72 9.48 -8.87
CA ASP A 138 7.05 10.41 -7.95
C ASP A 138 7.89 10.70 -6.70
N GLN A 139 8.52 9.66 -6.12
CA GLN A 139 9.25 9.79 -4.87
C GLN A 139 10.60 10.51 -5.02
N TYR A 140 11.22 10.42 -6.19
CA TYR A 140 12.56 10.97 -6.42
C TYR A 140 12.58 12.18 -7.36
N SER A 141 11.44 12.61 -7.93
CA SER A 141 11.33 13.88 -8.63
C SER A 141 11.14 15.04 -7.65
N ASP A 142 11.71 16.20 -7.94
CA ASP A 142 11.67 17.37 -7.06
C ASP A 142 10.68 18.46 -7.50
N GLY A 143 9.84 18.16 -8.49
CA GLY A 143 8.85 19.07 -9.08
C GLY A 143 9.44 19.98 -10.18
N THR A 144 10.76 20.07 -10.28
CA THR A 144 11.48 20.78 -11.37
C THR A 144 12.16 19.79 -12.29
N GLN A 145 12.62 18.67 -11.77
CA GLN A 145 13.26 17.58 -12.50
C GLN A 145 12.57 16.25 -12.24
N THR A 146 12.33 15.52 -13.31
CA THR A 146 11.85 14.14 -13.24
C THR A 146 13.02 13.19 -13.03
N ALA A 147 12.93 12.29 -12.07
CA ALA A 147 13.93 11.28 -11.84
C ALA A 147 14.04 10.34 -13.07
N ALA A 148 15.26 10.01 -13.45
CA ALA A 148 15.50 8.93 -14.40
C ALA A 148 15.28 7.60 -13.70
N VAL A 149 14.33 6.80 -14.21
CA VAL A 149 13.97 5.50 -13.65
C VAL A 149 14.48 4.38 -14.53
N THR A 150 15.20 3.43 -13.94
CA THR A 150 15.67 2.21 -14.62
C THR A 150 15.02 0.99 -13.97
N LEU A 151 14.25 0.22 -14.75
CA LEU A 151 13.56 -0.97 -14.27
C LEU A 151 14.41 -2.23 -14.46
N SER A 152 14.37 -3.12 -13.49
CA SER A 152 14.86 -4.49 -13.64
C SER A 152 13.97 -5.29 -14.60
N ARG A 153 14.42 -6.47 -15.00
CA ARG A 153 13.53 -7.45 -15.64
C ARG A 153 12.54 -7.98 -14.61
N PRO A 154 11.27 -8.22 -15.01
CA PRO A 154 10.29 -8.91 -14.17
C PRO A 154 10.81 -10.27 -13.71
N THR A 155 10.79 -10.51 -12.40
CA THR A 155 11.20 -11.79 -11.80
C THR A 155 9.98 -12.52 -11.28
N PRO A 156 9.59 -13.65 -11.89
CA PRO A 156 8.46 -14.44 -11.40
C PRO A 156 8.70 -14.98 -10.00
N VAL A 157 7.67 -14.95 -9.16
CA VAL A 157 7.70 -15.50 -7.80
C VAL A 157 6.46 -16.33 -7.52
N VAL A 158 6.57 -17.23 -6.54
CA VAL A 158 5.42 -17.94 -5.97
C VAL A 158 5.48 -17.78 -4.45
N ARG A 159 4.40 -17.31 -3.84
CA ARG A 159 4.28 -17.10 -2.40
C ARG A 159 3.03 -17.83 -1.91
N ASP A 160 3.19 -18.86 -1.09
CA ASP A 160 2.10 -19.67 -0.54
C ASP A 160 1.05 -20.09 -1.61
N GLY A 161 1.53 -20.44 -2.80
CA GLY A 161 0.71 -20.86 -3.93
C GLY A 161 0.23 -19.73 -4.85
N ALA A 162 0.26 -18.48 -4.43
CA ALA A 162 -0.04 -17.34 -5.30
C ALA A 162 1.13 -17.06 -6.24
N ARG A 163 0.83 -16.90 -7.53
CA ARG A 163 1.81 -16.49 -8.53
C ARG A 163 1.93 -14.98 -8.54
N GLY A 164 3.12 -14.49 -8.83
CA GLY A 164 3.35 -13.06 -8.88
C GLY A 164 4.66 -12.70 -9.53
N THR A 165 5.01 -11.43 -9.40
CA THR A 165 6.20 -10.83 -10.01
C THR A 165 6.85 -9.85 -9.04
N VAL A 166 8.18 -9.80 -9.05
CA VAL A 166 8.97 -8.77 -8.39
C VAL A 166 9.64 -7.92 -9.43
N ILE A 167 9.54 -6.59 -9.28
CA ILE A 167 10.25 -5.57 -10.07
C ILE A 167 11.02 -4.68 -9.10
N ARG A 168 12.21 -4.28 -9.53
CA ARG A 168 13.01 -3.23 -8.91
C ARG A 168 13.13 -2.05 -9.87
N ALA A 169 12.89 -0.85 -9.37
CA ALA A 169 13.16 0.42 -10.05
C ALA A 169 14.28 1.17 -9.31
N ASP A 170 15.32 1.54 -10.02
CA ASP A 170 16.35 2.43 -9.53
C ASP A 170 16.07 3.84 -10.08
N ALA A 171 15.94 4.82 -9.19
CA ALA A 171 15.65 6.21 -9.52
C ALA A 171 16.84 7.10 -9.20
N GLU A 172 17.15 8.05 -10.12
CA GLU A 172 18.23 9.02 -9.92
C GLU A 172 17.85 10.36 -10.52
N VAL A 173 18.05 11.43 -9.75
CA VAL A 173 18.04 12.81 -10.23
C VAL A 173 19.47 13.21 -10.54
N LYS A 174 19.73 13.74 -11.74
CA LYS A 174 21.07 14.19 -12.12
C LYS A 174 21.53 15.31 -11.21
N ALA A 175 22.64 15.07 -10.52
CA ALA A 175 23.27 16.05 -9.63
C ALA A 175 23.78 17.25 -10.42
N GLY A 176 23.13 18.37 -10.27
CA GLY A 176 23.52 19.65 -10.88
C GLY A 176 22.61 20.77 -10.40
N GLU A 177 21.37 20.45 -10.13
CA GLU A 177 20.32 21.41 -9.80
C GLU A 177 19.32 20.82 -8.81
N VAL A 178 19.80 20.17 -7.74
CA VAL A 178 18.92 19.67 -6.68
C VAL A 178 18.31 20.88 -5.99
N ALA A 179 17.07 21.19 -6.32
CA ALA A 179 16.32 22.29 -5.69
C ALA A 179 16.05 22.02 -4.21
N ASP A 180 15.99 20.75 -3.81
CA ASP A 180 15.76 20.32 -2.44
C ASP A 180 17.01 19.64 -1.87
N SER A 181 17.76 20.37 -1.04
CA SER A 181 18.96 19.85 -0.38
C SER A 181 18.64 18.84 0.73
N CYS A 182 17.37 18.66 1.07
CA CYS A 182 16.90 17.75 2.11
C CYS A 182 16.55 16.35 1.53
N ALA A 183 16.13 16.30 0.27
CA ALA A 183 15.73 15.06 -0.38
C ALA A 183 16.95 14.25 -0.85
N SER A 184 16.84 12.91 -0.83
CA SER A 184 17.78 12.03 -1.51
C SER A 184 17.68 12.20 -3.03
N THR A 185 18.82 12.13 -3.70
CA THR A 185 18.89 12.18 -5.17
C THR A 185 18.82 10.81 -5.82
N ARG A 186 18.90 9.75 -5.02
CA ARG A 186 18.90 8.37 -5.48
C ARG A 186 18.09 7.50 -4.57
N GLY A 187 17.39 6.56 -5.17
CA GLY A 187 16.69 5.53 -4.41
C GLY A 187 16.28 4.34 -5.22
N VAL A 188 15.72 3.40 -4.53
CA VAL A 188 15.21 2.16 -5.08
C VAL A 188 13.76 1.97 -4.65
N VAL A 189 12.94 1.50 -5.57
CA VAL A 189 11.58 1.03 -5.29
C VAL A 189 11.50 -0.43 -5.72
N THR A 190 11.07 -1.31 -4.83
CA THR A 190 10.79 -2.71 -5.14
C THR A 190 9.31 -2.97 -4.95
N VAL A 191 8.69 -3.56 -5.96
CA VAL A 191 7.28 -3.95 -5.95
C VAL A 191 7.17 -5.46 -6.04
N VAL A 192 6.39 -6.04 -5.13
CA VAL A 192 5.91 -7.41 -5.20
C VAL A 192 4.44 -7.37 -5.56
N ALA A 193 4.07 -7.92 -6.70
CA ALA A 193 2.70 -8.06 -7.15
C ALA A 193 2.29 -9.52 -7.14
N LEU A 194 1.19 -9.86 -6.47
CA LEU A 194 0.66 -11.21 -6.35
C LEU A 194 -0.74 -11.30 -6.95
N ALA A 195 -0.99 -12.32 -7.76
CA ALA A 195 -2.34 -12.62 -8.23
C ALA A 195 -3.21 -13.12 -7.06
N THR A 196 -4.36 -12.48 -6.87
CA THR A 196 -5.37 -12.87 -5.88
C THR A 196 -6.71 -13.11 -6.57
N PRO A 197 -7.69 -13.75 -5.91
CA PRO A 197 -9.04 -13.92 -6.50
C PRO A 197 -9.77 -12.62 -6.83
N VAL A 198 -9.33 -11.49 -6.24
CA VAL A 198 -10.01 -10.19 -6.35
C VAL A 198 -9.19 -9.12 -7.09
N GLY A 199 -8.13 -9.52 -7.78
CA GLY A 199 -7.22 -8.62 -8.50
C GLY A 199 -5.76 -8.87 -8.16
N THR A 200 -4.90 -7.94 -8.48
CA THR A 200 -3.47 -8.02 -8.14
C THR A 200 -3.19 -7.23 -6.86
N ALA A 201 -2.75 -7.95 -5.83
CA ALA A 201 -2.27 -7.33 -4.60
C ALA A 201 -0.82 -6.84 -4.80
N VAL A 202 -0.52 -5.63 -4.40
CA VAL A 202 0.82 -5.05 -4.48
C VAL A 202 1.35 -4.69 -3.09
N MET A 203 2.63 -4.98 -2.86
CA MET A 203 3.41 -4.41 -1.77
C MET A 203 4.57 -3.64 -2.37
N VAL A 204 4.76 -2.43 -1.91
CA VAL A 204 5.83 -1.52 -2.33
C VAL A 204 6.76 -1.26 -1.17
N VAL A 205 8.07 -1.32 -1.41
CA VAL A 205 9.09 -0.80 -0.51
C VAL A 205 9.99 0.14 -1.28
N GLY A 206 10.09 1.39 -0.82
CA GLY A 206 10.98 2.41 -1.36
C GLY A 206 12.03 2.81 -0.34
N ALA A 207 13.27 3.04 -0.77
CA ALA A 207 14.35 3.43 0.12
C ALA A 207 15.38 4.31 -0.59
N ASP A 208 15.92 5.29 0.14
CA ASP A 208 17.09 6.04 -0.27
C ASP A 208 18.31 5.13 -0.41
N THR A 209 19.14 5.39 -1.42
CA THR A 209 20.39 4.66 -1.65
C THR A 209 21.64 5.54 -1.51
N ASP A 210 21.48 6.84 -1.32
CA ASP A 210 22.56 7.74 -0.95
C ASP A 210 22.33 8.26 0.49
N ASP A 211 23.42 8.54 1.18
CA ASP A 211 23.43 9.01 2.56
C ASP A 211 23.56 10.54 2.68
N ARG A 212 23.30 11.26 1.58
CA ARG A 212 23.27 12.72 1.58
C ARG A 212 22.17 13.21 2.52
N GLY A 213 22.50 14.21 3.31
CA GLY A 213 21.56 14.83 4.23
C GLY A 213 21.89 14.58 5.70
N PRO A 214 20.91 14.62 6.59
CA PRO A 214 21.14 14.51 8.02
C PRO A 214 21.65 13.13 8.42
N THR A 215 22.16 13.04 9.65
CA THR A 215 22.80 11.85 10.25
C THR A 215 21.89 10.61 10.41
N VAL A 216 20.70 10.63 9.83
CA VAL A 216 19.77 9.49 9.85
C VAL A 216 20.25 8.45 8.84
N PRO A 217 20.51 7.20 9.26
CA PRO A 217 21.02 6.16 8.36
C PRO A 217 19.98 5.78 7.31
N ILE A 218 20.46 5.33 6.15
CA ILE A 218 19.61 4.66 5.15
C ILE A 218 19.21 3.27 5.65
N ALA A 219 18.11 2.75 5.12
CA ALA A 219 17.64 1.40 5.46
C ALA A 219 18.63 0.31 4.99
N ASP A 220 18.82 -0.71 5.82
CA ASP A 220 19.71 -1.82 5.49
C ASP A 220 19.16 -2.66 4.31
N ALA A 221 20.02 -2.99 3.37
CA ALA A 221 19.62 -3.77 2.18
C ALA A 221 19.12 -5.19 2.51
N GLY A 222 19.55 -5.77 3.64
CA GLY A 222 19.07 -7.05 4.14
C GLY A 222 17.68 -6.92 4.74
N GLU A 223 17.38 -5.80 5.44
CA GLU A 223 16.04 -5.49 5.92
C GLU A 223 15.06 -5.32 4.75
N LEU A 224 15.42 -4.52 3.74
CA LEU A 224 14.59 -4.32 2.55
C LEU A 224 14.27 -5.64 1.82
N ARG A 225 15.27 -6.50 1.65
CA ARG A 225 15.05 -7.86 1.11
C ARG A 225 14.15 -8.68 2.04
N GLY A 226 14.38 -8.59 3.34
CA GLY A 226 13.55 -9.25 4.33
C GLY A 226 12.10 -8.89 4.25
N ILE A 227 11.77 -7.60 4.11
CA ILE A 227 10.41 -7.11 3.89
C ILE A 227 9.82 -7.73 2.62
N THR A 228 10.54 -7.62 1.50
CA THR A 228 10.13 -8.16 0.19
C THR A 228 9.87 -9.68 0.23
N ASP A 229 10.72 -10.42 0.94
CA ASP A 229 10.60 -11.88 1.06
C ASP A 229 9.50 -12.32 2.01
N SER A 230 9.03 -11.44 2.89
CA SER A 230 7.97 -11.74 3.86
C SER A 230 6.56 -11.63 3.27
N VAL A 231 6.40 -11.07 2.08
CA VAL A 231 5.09 -10.89 1.43
C VAL A 231 4.39 -12.23 1.22
N ARG A 232 3.14 -12.32 1.68
CA ARG A 232 2.29 -13.52 1.56
C ARG A 232 0.89 -13.10 1.15
N PRO A 233 0.20 -13.91 0.32
CA PRO A 233 -1.22 -13.72 0.10
C PRO A 233 -1.98 -14.00 1.39
N ARG A 234 -3.09 -13.29 1.59
CA ARG A 234 -4.12 -13.68 2.56
C ARG A 234 -5.12 -14.60 1.90
N GLY A 235 -5.37 -15.74 2.53
CA GLY A 235 -6.39 -16.69 2.11
C GLY A 235 -7.78 -16.34 2.62
#